data_827bdcf7ea621cf33c810c8f6f8a8f5d
#
_entry.id   827bdcf7ea621cf33c810c8f6f8a8f5d
#
_cell.length_a   1.000
_cell.length_b   1.000
_cell.length_c   1.000
_cell.angle_alpha   90.00
_cell.angle_beta   90.00
_cell.angle_gamma   90.00
#
_symmetry.space_group_name_H-M   'P 1'
#
loop_
_entity.id
_entity.type
_entity.pdbx_description
1 polymer ?
#
loop_
_entity_poly.entity_id
_entity_poly.type
_entity_poly.pdbx_seq_one_letter_code
_entity_poly.pdbx_strand_id
1 'polypeptide(L)'
;MMIRRQERDRRYHGMHLFIKDIFILLFWLGLVAPPAVAFEGTLNPNTATSSQLEQLPFIGAAKAKALSMCRQEKGQFSSLAEIQTCPEIGRSTFEAIKPYLTLSIPTALEQTNPSDSSAPQAGSYRFIPRIITRPGEIRVLEDSVYYDTLLNFIRHAENRVDITLFVFKTTASPKNRPSRLIEALAQAKKRGIAVTVLLEASNYDEKLSKENQKTAKLLQKHGINVRFDNPRTTTHSKLVIVDNRFCFVGSHNFTHAALAYNNELSLLVDSTALAQELQRYMQAIK
;
A
#
# COMPACT_ATOMS: atom_id res chain seq x y z
N MET A 1 20.48 -63.61 9.57
CA MET A 1 19.63 -62.41 9.33
C MET A 1 19.43 -61.54 10.56
N MET A 2 19.93 -61.89 11.74
CA MET A 2 19.84 -61.11 13.01
C MET A 2 20.99 -60.12 13.26
N ILE A 3 22.15 -60.29 12.68
CA ILE A 3 23.34 -59.47 12.96
C ILE A 3 23.28 -58.07 12.29
N ARG A 4 22.56 -57.91 11.16
CA ARG A 4 22.46 -56.62 10.45
C ARG A 4 21.43 -55.65 11.08
N ARG A 5 20.58 -56.10 12.01
CA ARG A 5 19.57 -55.24 12.65
C ARG A 5 20.16 -54.51 13.87
N GLN A 6 21.14 -55.10 14.56
CA GLN A 6 21.78 -54.47 15.72
C GLN A 6 22.75 -53.35 15.39
N GLU A 7 23.38 -53.36 14.21
CA GLU A 7 24.26 -52.26 13.79
C GLU A 7 23.54 -51.03 13.31
N ARG A 8 22.25 -51.15 12.87
CA ARG A 8 21.45 -50.03 12.45
C ARG A 8 20.91 -49.25 13.65
N ASP A 9 20.51 -49.93 14.70
CA ASP A 9 19.99 -49.29 15.92
C ASP A 9 21.06 -48.52 16.72
N ARG A 10 22.32 -48.97 16.66
CA ARG A 10 23.46 -48.22 17.30
C ARG A 10 23.81 -46.93 16.58
N ARG A 11 23.58 -46.84 15.26
CA ARG A 11 23.88 -45.62 14.49
C ARG A 11 22.82 -44.53 14.75
N TYR A 12 21.57 -44.91 14.95
CA TYR A 12 20.50 -43.93 15.24
C TYR A 12 20.55 -43.41 16.69
N HIS A 13 21.02 -44.19 17.64
CA HIS A 13 21.17 -43.73 19.03
C HIS A 13 22.29 -42.70 19.19
N GLY A 14 23.40 -42.88 18.49
CA GLY A 14 24.54 -41.91 18.51
C GLY A 14 24.18 -40.56 17.88
N MET A 15 23.32 -40.55 16.86
CA MET A 15 22.95 -39.32 16.14
C MET A 15 21.94 -38.48 16.90
N HIS A 16 21.10 -39.09 17.75
CA HIS A 16 20.14 -38.36 18.60
C HIS A 16 20.78 -37.65 19.79
N LEU A 17 21.90 -38.15 20.30
CA LEU A 17 22.69 -37.49 21.35
C LEU A 17 23.40 -36.25 20.82
N PHE A 18 24.03 -36.36 19.63
CA PHE A 18 24.79 -35.25 19.03
C PHE A 18 23.87 -34.07 18.63
N ILE A 19 22.63 -34.34 18.22
CA ILE A 19 21.66 -33.28 17.85
C ILE A 19 21.13 -32.55 19.09
N LYS A 20 20.95 -33.24 20.22
CA LYS A 20 20.52 -32.59 21.47
C LYS A 20 21.59 -31.65 22.03
N ASP A 21 22.86 -32.01 21.96
CA ASP A 21 23.95 -31.17 22.46
C ASP A 21 24.21 -29.95 21.58
N ILE A 22 23.98 -30.04 20.26
CA ILE A 22 24.05 -28.90 19.36
C ILE A 22 22.87 -27.91 19.61
N PHE A 23 21.66 -28.38 19.91
CA PHE A 23 20.55 -27.51 20.26
C PHE A 23 20.73 -26.84 21.63
N ILE A 24 21.35 -27.48 22.60
CA ILE A 24 21.64 -26.90 23.91
C ILE A 24 22.77 -25.87 23.80
N LEU A 25 23.78 -26.09 22.94
CA LEU A 25 24.87 -25.12 22.72
C LEU A 25 24.40 -23.85 21.98
N LEU A 26 23.43 -23.99 21.05
CA LEU A 26 22.83 -22.84 20.37
C LEU A 26 21.85 -22.04 21.24
N PHE A 27 21.34 -22.63 22.34
CA PHE A 27 20.48 -21.93 23.29
C PHE A 27 21.28 -21.08 24.29
N TRP A 28 22.61 -21.33 24.45
CA TRP A 28 23.51 -20.54 25.31
C TRP A 28 24.42 -19.55 24.56
N LEU A 29 24.49 -19.63 23.23
CA LEU A 29 25.00 -18.52 22.43
C LEU A 29 23.87 -17.47 22.35
N GLY A 30 23.91 -16.56 23.33
CA GLY A 30 22.89 -15.57 23.60
C GLY A 30 22.14 -15.12 22.34
N LEU A 31 20.83 -15.20 22.37
CA LEU A 31 19.98 -14.36 21.55
C LEU A 31 20.43 -12.91 21.81
N VAL A 32 21.38 -12.45 21.04
CA VAL A 32 21.53 -11.00 20.82
C VAL A 32 20.27 -10.68 20.03
N ALA A 33 19.23 -10.29 20.74
CA ALA A 33 18.09 -9.63 20.11
C ALA A 33 18.70 -8.55 19.20
N PRO A 34 18.33 -8.49 17.92
CA PRO A 34 18.81 -7.40 17.08
C PRO A 34 18.55 -6.10 17.85
N PRO A 35 19.49 -5.15 17.87
CA PRO A 35 19.27 -3.89 18.58
C PRO A 35 17.92 -3.38 18.09
N ALA A 36 17.01 -3.11 19.01
CA ALA A 36 15.76 -2.46 18.68
C ALA A 36 16.17 -1.22 17.89
N VAL A 37 15.82 -1.20 16.60
CA VAL A 37 16.08 -0.03 15.77
C VAL A 37 15.33 1.08 16.46
N ALA A 38 16.06 1.98 17.11
CA ALA A 38 15.46 3.12 17.78
C ALA A 38 14.74 3.91 16.69
N PHE A 39 13.45 4.15 16.86
CA PHE A 39 12.68 5.00 15.95
C PHE A 39 13.33 6.38 15.93
N GLU A 40 13.92 6.76 14.80
CA GLU A 40 14.53 8.08 14.63
C GLU A 40 13.51 9.01 13.96
N GLY A 41 13.25 10.16 14.61
CA GLY A 41 12.35 11.19 14.10
C GLY A 41 11.05 11.31 14.89
N THR A 42 10.12 12.11 14.36
CA THR A 42 8.79 12.32 14.91
C THR A 42 7.72 11.89 13.90
N LEU A 43 6.63 11.34 14.41
CA LEU A 43 5.52 10.83 13.65
C LEU A 43 4.25 11.61 13.98
N ASN A 44 3.50 12.02 12.97
CA ASN A 44 2.23 12.69 13.19
C ASN A 44 1.10 11.64 13.31
N PRO A 45 0.48 11.48 14.49
CA PRO A 45 -0.54 10.47 14.73
C PRO A 45 -1.81 10.70 13.90
N ASN A 46 -2.02 11.93 13.40
CA ASN A 46 -3.16 12.24 12.54
C ASN A 46 -3.00 11.71 11.12
N THR A 47 -1.77 11.49 10.66
CA THR A 47 -1.48 11.07 9.28
C THR A 47 -0.79 9.71 9.20
N ALA A 48 -0.27 9.21 10.32
CA ALA A 48 0.44 7.95 10.38
C ALA A 48 -0.45 6.76 10.01
N THR A 49 0.12 5.82 9.25
CA THR A 49 -0.48 4.50 9.00
C THR A 49 -0.36 3.61 10.25
N SER A 50 -1.16 2.55 10.33
CA SER A 50 -1.04 1.57 11.42
C SER A 50 0.38 0.98 11.49
N SER A 51 0.99 0.65 10.35
CA SER A 51 2.36 0.12 10.29
C SER A 51 3.42 1.14 10.75
N GLN A 52 3.22 2.43 10.51
CA GLN A 52 4.08 3.48 11.04
C GLN A 52 3.90 3.64 12.55
N LEU A 53 2.66 3.56 13.03
CA LEU A 53 2.37 3.59 14.47
C LEU A 53 3.01 2.39 15.19
N GLU A 54 3.06 1.22 14.57
CA GLU A 54 3.70 0.02 15.12
C GLU A 54 5.22 0.15 15.30
N GLN A 55 5.86 1.07 14.59
CA GLN A 55 7.29 1.36 14.75
C GLN A 55 7.60 2.14 16.04
N LEU A 56 6.59 2.76 16.66
CA LEU A 56 6.76 3.46 17.92
C LEU A 56 7.06 2.46 19.06
N PRO A 57 7.92 2.83 20.02
CA PRO A 57 8.21 1.97 21.17
C PRO A 57 6.92 1.63 21.93
N PHE A 58 6.77 0.36 22.30
CA PHE A 58 5.61 -0.18 23.05
C PHE A 58 4.26 -0.13 22.30
N ILE A 59 4.24 0.20 21.02
CA ILE A 59 3.07 0.14 20.15
C ILE A 59 3.20 -1.11 19.26
N GLY A 60 2.40 -2.11 19.54
CA GLY A 60 2.20 -3.26 18.65
C GLY A 60 0.90 -3.11 17.85
N ALA A 61 0.58 -4.09 17.01
CA ALA A 61 -0.56 -4.07 16.09
C ALA A 61 -1.90 -3.72 16.75
N ALA A 62 -2.15 -4.22 17.98
CA ALA A 62 -3.39 -3.93 18.70
C ALA A 62 -3.52 -2.45 19.07
N LYS A 63 -2.45 -1.84 19.61
CA LYS A 63 -2.43 -0.42 19.98
C LYS A 63 -2.42 0.50 18.77
N ALA A 64 -1.71 0.14 17.70
CA ALA A 64 -1.72 0.89 16.45
C ALA A 64 -3.12 0.92 15.83
N LYS A 65 -3.82 -0.21 15.84
CA LYS A 65 -5.21 -0.32 15.42
C LYS A 65 -6.14 0.54 16.30
N ALA A 66 -5.97 0.48 17.63
CA ALA A 66 -6.76 1.27 18.58
C ALA A 66 -6.58 2.78 18.34
N LEU A 67 -5.34 3.26 18.10
CA LEU A 67 -5.06 4.65 17.76
C LEU A 67 -5.74 5.05 16.43
N SER A 68 -5.66 4.18 15.42
CA SER A 68 -6.29 4.44 14.11
C SER A 68 -7.83 4.51 14.22
N MET A 69 -8.44 3.64 15.02
CA MET A 69 -9.88 3.65 15.28
C MET A 69 -10.28 4.89 16.09
N CYS A 70 -9.54 5.23 17.14
CA CYS A 70 -9.77 6.42 17.96
C CYS A 70 -9.78 7.69 17.11
N ARG A 71 -8.83 7.81 16.18
CA ARG A 71 -8.79 8.90 15.20
C ARG A 71 -10.00 8.92 14.27
N GLN A 72 -10.49 7.74 13.85
CA GLN A 72 -11.67 7.65 12.98
C GLN A 72 -12.95 8.05 13.71
N GLU A 73 -13.05 7.75 15.00
CA GLU A 73 -14.24 8.04 15.82
C GLU A 73 -14.28 9.48 16.32
N LYS A 74 -13.14 10.00 16.79
CA LYS A 74 -13.05 11.33 17.42
C LYS A 74 -12.64 12.44 16.45
N GLY A 75 -12.18 12.09 15.25
CA GLY A 75 -11.53 13.02 14.32
C GLY A 75 -10.03 13.16 14.56
N GLN A 76 -9.44 14.20 13.97
CA GLN A 76 -8.03 14.49 14.15
C GLN A 76 -7.74 14.95 15.59
N PHE A 77 -6.64 14.47 16.16
CA PHE A 77 -6.16 14.95 17.45
C PHE A 77 -5.74 16.41 17.34
N SER A 78 -6.32 17.28 18.17
CA SER A 78 -5.95 18.69 18.27
C SER A 78 -4.79 18.91 19.23
N SER A 79 -4.57 17.96 20.13
CA SER A 79 -3.44 17.92 21.05
C SER A 79 -2.89 16.51 21.22
N LEU A 80 -1.58 16.37 21.49
CA LEU A 80 -1.00 15.05 21.78
C LEU A 80 -1.63 14.40 23.02
N ALA A 81 -2.14 15.20 23.96
CA ALA A 81 -2.78 14.68 25.17
C ALA A 81 -4.05 13.87 24.88
N GLU A 82 -4.74 14.15 23.78
CA GLU A 82 -5.94 13.40 23.37
C GLU A 82 -5.63 11.94 23.06
N ILE A 83 -4.40 11.63 22.64
CA ILE A 83 -3.96 10.27 22.35
C ILE A 83 -4.06 9.38 23.60
N GLN A 84 -3.84 9.95 24.79
CA GLN A 84 -3.97 9.22 26.04
C GLN A 84 -5.41 8.78 26.34
N THR A 85 -6.40 9.38 25.70
CA THR A 85 -7.81 8.99 25.86
C THR A 85 -8.24 7.88 24.93
N CYS A 86 -7.35 7.41 24.03
CA CYS A 86 -7.63 6.31 23.15
C CYS A 86 -7.58 4.96 23.90
N PRO A 87 -8.45 3.99 23.54
CA PRO A 87 -8.38 2.63 24.08
C PRO A 87 -6.96 2.06 23.94
N GLU A 88 -6.55 1.20 24.85
CA GLU A 88 -5.23 0.54 24.88
C GLU A 88 -4.01 1.48 25.08
N ILE A 89 -4.20 2.80 25.09
CA ILE A 89 -3.13 3.79 25.28
C ILE A 89 -3.21 4.36 26.68
N GLY A 90 -2.64 3.63 27.63
CA GLY A 90 -2.50 4.12 29.00
C GLY A 90 -1.41 5.19 29.12
N ARG A 91 -1.41 5.88 30.30
CA ARG A 91 -0.48 6.95 30.60
C ARG A 91 1.00 6.58 30.36
N SER A 92 1.41 5.39 30.80
CA SER A 92 2.80 4.91 30.61
C SER A 92 3.18 4.73 29.14
N THR A 93 2.26 4.18 28.34
CA THR A 93 2.46 4.05 26.90
C THR A 93 2.53 5.41 26.23
N PHE A 94 1.63 6.33 26.59
CA PHE A 94 1.62 7.70 26.05
C PHE A 94 2.93 8.44 26.36
N GLU A 95 3.39 8.44 27.61
CA GLU A 95 4.65 9.12 27.98
C GLU A 95 5.86 8.52 27.26
N ALA A 96 5.85 7.22 26.99
CA ALA A 96 6.92 6.54 26.27
C ALA A 96 6.96 6.91 24.77
N ILE A 97 5.81 7.13 24.13
CA ILE A 97 5.73 7.48 22.69
C ILE A 97 5.73 8.99 22.43
N LYS A 98 5.36 9.80 23.41
CA LYS A 98 5.26 11.26 23.29
C LYS A 98 6.48 11.95 22.67
N PRO A 99 7.73 11.57 22.99
CA PRO A 99 8.92 12.16 22.36
C PRO A 99 9.02 11.91 20.85
N TYR A 100 8.32 10.89 20.36
CA TYR A 100 8.30 10.48 18.94
C TYR A 100 7.05 10.96 18.20
N LEU A 101 6.24 11.82 18.83
CA LEU A 101 5.00 12.33 18.25
C LEU A 101 5.09 13.84 18.00
N THR A 102 4.51 14.28 16.90
CA THR A 102 4.30 15.69 16.59
C THR A 102 2.95 15.89 15.92
N LEU A 103 2.25 16.98 16.24
CA LEU A 103 1.09 17.42 15.48
C LEU A 103 1.48 18.47 14.44
N SER A 104 2.72 18.97 14.51
CA SER A 104 3.23 19.90 13.51
C SER A 104 3.42 19.18 12.18
N ILE A 105 2.92 19.76 11.11
CA ILE A 105 3.31 19.38 9.75
C ILE A 105 4.76 19.86 9.61
N PRO A 106 5.73 19.03 9.21
CA PRO A 106 7.08 19.50 8.94
C PRO A 106 7.02 20.60 7.89
N THR A 107 7.28 21.84 8.32
CA THR A 107 7.43 22.97 7.41
C THR A 107 8.80 22.83 6.75
N ALA A 108 8.85 22.21 5.60
CA ALA A 108 10.03 22.23 4.76
C ALA A 108 10.02 23.51 3.94
N LEU A 109 11.01 24.40 4.26
CA LEU A 109 11.51 25.47 3.42
C LEU A 109 10.63 26.74 3.28
N GLU A 110 10.83 27.65 4.24
CA GLU A 110 10.88 29.08 3.92
C GLU A 110 12.10 29.37 3.04
N GLN A 111 11.83 29.77 1.82
CA GLN A 111 12.53 30.84 1.10
C GLN A 111 11.91 31.01 -0.30
N THR A 112 10.99 31.94 -0.45
CA THR A 112 10.94 32.91 -1.56
C THR A 112 9.97 34.05 -1.21
N ASN A 113 10.38 35.24 -1.54
CA ASN A 113 9.92 36.58 -1.18
C ASN A 113 8.42 36.89 -1.39
N PRO A 114 7.91 37.89 -0.63
CA PRO A 114 6.52 38.32 -0.67
C PRO A 114 6.34 39.42 -1.74
N SER A 115 5.61 39.13 -2.80
CA SER A 115 4.82 40.13 -3.53
C SER A 115 3.91 39.43 -4.53
N ASP A 116 2.74 39.04 -4.12
CA ASP A 116 1.53 39.18 -4.93
C ASP A 116 0.28 39.05 -4.01
N SER A 117 -0.41 40.18 -3.89
CA SER A 117 -1.64 40.32 -3.17
C SER A 117 -2.81 40.02 -4.11
N SER A 118 -3.35 38.79 -4.07
CA SER A 118 -4.72 38.52 -4.48
C SER A 118 -5.27 37.38 -3.61
N ALA A 119 -6.16 37.74 -2.70
CA ALA A 119 -6.86 36.78 -1.84
C ALA A 119 -7.71 35.82 -2.68
N PRO A 120 -7.59 34.49 -2.53
CA PRO A 120 -8.58 33.57 -3.07
C PRO A 120 -9.71 33.40 -2.08
N GLN A 121 -10.93 33.50 -2.61
CA GLN A 121 -12.21 33.27 -1.94
C GLN A 121 -12.27 31.92 -1.22
N ALA A 122 -12.95 31.93 -0.07
CA ALA A 122 -13.28 30.77 0.75
C ALA A 122 -14.03 29.69 -0.08
N GLY A 123 -13.47 28.50 -0.18
CA GLY A 123 -14.18 27.35 -0.75
C GLY A 123 -13.25 26.33 -1.38
N SER A 124 -12.74 25.48 -0.58
CA SER A 124 -12.21 24.12 -0.76
C SER A 124 -10.86 23.92 -0.07
N TYR A 125 -10.93 23.41 1.14
CA TYR A 125 -9.73 22.87 1.80
C TYR A 125 -9.24 21.67 1.00
N ARG A 126 -8.25 21.91 0.14
CA ARG A 126 -7.49 20.87 -0.52
C ARG A 126 -6.56 20.24 0.52
N PHE A 127 -7.05 19.26 1.26
CA PHE A 127 -6.19 18.40 2.04
C PHE A 127 -5.41 17.50 1.06
N ILE A 128 -4.21 17.92 0.74
CA ILE A 128 -3.27 17.10 -0.02
C ILE A 128 -2.33 16.48 1.03
N PRO A 129 -2.44 15.19 1.34
CA PRO A 129 -1.31 14.49 1.89
C PRO A 129 -0.26 14.48 0.78
N ARG A 130 0.69 15.39 0.84
CA ARG A 130 1.88 15.33 -0.01
C ARG A 130 2.62 14.04 0.35
N ILE A 131 2.34 12.98 -0.37
CA ILE A 131 3.30 11.90 -0.50
C ILE A 131 4.38 12.47 -1.41
N ILE A 132 5.36 13.15 -0.79
CA ILE A 132 6.54 13.63 -1.51
C ILE A 132 7.40 12.40 -1.72
N THR A 133 7.28 11.78 -2.89
CA THR A 133 8.26 10.80 -3.36
C THR A 133 9.48 11.57 -3.84
N ARG A 134 10.65 11.06 -3.51
CA ARG A 134 11.90 11.57 -4.07
C ARG A 134 12.19 10.80 -5.35
N PRO A 135 12.72 11.42 -6.40
CA PRO A 135 13.13 10.71 -7.60
C PRO A 135 14.01 9.51 -7.26
N GLY A 136 13.64 8.33 -7.76
CA GLY A 136 14.30 7.05 -7.44
C GLY A 136 13.80 6.36 -6.16
N GLU A 137 12.89 6.96 -5.40
CA GLU A 137 12.31 6.35 -4.20
C GLU A 137 11.46 5.12 -4.57
N ILE A 138 11.66 4.05 -3.78
CA ILE A 138 10.85 2.84 -3.86
C ILE A 138 10.17 2.64 -2.51
N ARG A 139 8.85 2.47 -2.54
CA ARG A 139 8.04 2.17 -1.35
C ARG A 139 7.35 0.84 -1.51
N VAL A 140 7.40 0.06 -0.44
CA VAL A 140 6.58 -1.15 -0.32
C VAL A 140 5.17 -0.73 0.11
N LEU A 141 4.17 -1.22 -0.60
CA LEU A 141 2.76 -1.00 -0.32
C LEU A 141 2.12 -2.35 0.00
N GLU A 142 1.89 -2.59 1.28
CA GLU A 142 1.30 -3.82 1.80
C GLU A 142 -0.22 -3.69 1.89
N ASP A 143 -0.93 -4.72 1.49
CA ASP A 143 -2.37 -4.90 1.73
C ASP A 143 -3.20 -3.63 1.40
N SER A 144 -3.96 -3.15 2.36
CA SER A 144 -4.86 -2.01 2.17
C SER A 144 -4.15 -0.65 1.98
N VAL A 145 -2.86 -0.53 2.33
CA VAL A 145 -2.07 0.70 2.13
C VAL A 145 -1.95 1.03 0.64
N TYR A 146 -1.85 0.00 -0.19
CA TYR A 146 -1.87 0.16 -1.65
C TYR A 146 -3.09 0.94 -2.14
N TYR A 147 -4.30 0.56 -1.69
CA TYR A 147 -5.53 1.19 -2.13
C TYR A 147 -5.58 2.68 -1.78
N ASP A 148 -5.29 3.03 -0.53
CA ASP A 148 -5.38 4.42 -0.08
C ASP A 148 -4.34 5.30 -0.77
N THR A 149 -3.12 4.75 -0.97
CA THR A 149 -2.06 5.41 -1.70
C THR A 149 -2.46 5.63 -3.16
N LEU A 150 -2.88 4.59 -3.86
CA LEU A 150 -3.27 4.67 -5.27
C LEU A 150 -4.45 5.63 -5.49
N LEU A 151 -5.48 5.55 -4.63
CA LEU A 151 -6.64 6.43 -4.70
C LEU A 151 -6.23 7.90 -4.59
N ASN A 152 -5.27 8.20 -3.71
CA ASN A 152 -4.73 9.54 -3.55
C ASN A 152 -3.99 10.00 -4.82
N PHE A 153 -3.12 9.16 -5.41
CA PHE A 153 -2.40 9.50 -6.64
C PHE A 153 -3.36 9.74 -7.82
N ILE A 154 -4.40 8.91 -7.99
CA ILE A 154 -5.41 9.11 -9.06
C ILE A 154 -6.17 10.43 -8.86
N ARG A 155 -6.53 10.76 -7.62
CA ARG A 155 -7.22 12.02 -7.31
C ARG A 155 -6.41 13.26 -7.63
N HIS A 156 -5.10 13.17 -7.52
CA HIS A 156 -4.17 14.28 -7.74
C HIS A 156 -3.37 14.16 -9.05
N ALA A 157 -3.73 13.23 -9.90
CA ALA A 157 -3.12 13.10 -11.23
C ALA A 157 -3.28 14.40 -12.02
N GLU A 158 -2.19 14.83 -12.68
CA GLU A 158 -2.09 16.10 -13.41
C GLU A 158 -2.08 15.90 -14.94
N ASN A 159 -1.59 14.75 -15.41
CA ASN A 159 -1.42 14.51 -16.84
C ASN A 159 -2.15 13.27 -17.34
N ARG A 160 -1.82 12.11 -16.77
CA ARG A 160 -2.39 10.85 -17.24
C ARG A 160 -2.36 9.74 -16.17
N VAL A 161 -3.24 8.75 -16.37
CA VAL A 161 -3.28 7.51 -15.61
C VAL A 161 -3.41 6.35 -16.59
N ASP A 162 -2.42 5.46 -16.62
CA ASP A 162 -2.42 4.24 -17.44
C ASP A 162 -2.51 3.02 -16.50
N ILE A 163 -3.42 2.11 -16.81
CA ILE A 163 -3.71 0.94 -15.98
C ILE A 163 -3.68 -0.32 -16.82
N THR A 164 -3.00 -1.37 -16.34
CA THR A 164 -3.09 -2.74 -16.88
C THR A 164 -3.44 -3.70 -15.76
N LEU A 165 -4.50 -4.49 -15.93
CA LEU A 165 -5.00 -5.38 -14.88
C LEU A 165 -5.49 -6.72 -15.44
N PHE A 166 -5.16 -7.78 -14.69
CA PHE A 166 -5.77 -9.10 -14.89
C PHE A 166 -7.25 -9.09 -14.52
N VAL A 167 -7.61 -8.55 -13.33
CA VAL A 167 -9.01 -8.46 -12.88
C VAL A 167 -9.34 -7.07 -12.36
N PHE A 168 -10.40 -6.48 -12.91
CA PHE A 168 -11.05 -5.29 -12.37
C PHE A 168 -12.53 -5.59 -12.15
N LYS A 169 -12.88 -5.96 -10.93
CA LYS A 169 -14.22 -6.41 -10.56
C LYS A 169 -14.89 -5.45 -9.59
N THR A 170 -16.07 -4.96 -9.94
CA THR A 170 -16.88 -4.07 -9.12
C THR A 170 -18.15 -4.74 -8.61
N THR A 171 -18.73 -4.18 -7.55
CA THR A 171 -20.04 -4.56 -7.04
C THR A 171 -20.90 -3.30 -6.83
N ALA A 172 -22.20 -3.46 -6.67
CA ALA A 172 -23.12 -2.35 -6.41
C ALA A 172 -22.96 -1.74 -4.99
N SER A 173 -22.15 -2.34 -4.11
CA SER A 173 -21.97 -1.83 -2.75
C SER A 173 -21.23 -0.49 -2.75
N PRO A 174 -21.71 0.54 -2.03
CA PRO A 174 -21.03 1.83 -1.90
C PRO A 174 -19.70 1.73 -1.15
N LYS A 175 -19.49 0.65 -0.38
CA LYS A 175 -18.22 0.37 0.30
C LYS A 175 -17.20 -0.36 -0.58
N ASN A 176 -17.58 -0.67 -1.82
CA ASN A 176 -16.71 -1.41 -2.75
C ASN A 176 -15.51 -0.55 -3.19
N ARG A 177 -14.28 -0.93 -2.81
CA ARG A 177 -13.07 -0.17 -3.15
C ARG A 177 -12.85 -0.02 -4.65
N PRO A 178 -13.00 -1.07 -5.50
CA PRO A 178 -12.94 -0.92 -6.95
C PRO A 178 -13.92 0.11 -7.51
N SER A 179 -15.16 0.19 -7.01
CA SER A 179 -16.13 1.19 -7.47
C SER A 179 -15.67 2.63 -7.16
N ARG A 180 -15.03 2.83 -6.00
CA ARG A 180 -14.44 4.14 -5.64
C ARG A 180 -13.23 4.50 -6.52
N LEU A 181 -12.46 3.51 -6.99
CA LEU A 181 -11.41 3.77 -7.97
C LEU A 181 -12.00 4.20 -9.32
N ILE A 182 -13.12 3.59 -9.78
CA ILE A 182 -13.82 4.04 -10.99
C ILE A 182 -14.29 5.49 -10.83
N GLU A 183 -14.86 5.86 -9.69
CA GLU A 183 -15.29 7.24 -9.40
C GLU A 183 -14.10 8.21 -9.46
N ALA A 184 -12.95 7.84 -8.88
CA ALA A 184 -11.75 8.67 -8.92
C ALA A 184 -11.21 8.82 -10.35
N LEU A 185 -11.19 7.75 -11.14
CA LEU A 185 -10.80 7.78 -12.55
C LEU A 185 -11.76 8.63 -13.38
N ALA A 186 -13.07 8.53 -13.14
CA ALA A 186 -14.08 9.36 -13.78
C ALA A 186 -13.89 10.85 -13.45
N GLN A 187 -13.58 11.19 -12.20
CA GLN A 187 -13.26 12.57 -11.80
C GLN A 187 -11.94 13.05 -12.43
N ALA A 188 -10.91 12.20 -12.51
CA ALA A 188 -9.68 12.53 -13.23
C ALA A 188 -9.98 12.82 -14.71
N LYS A 189 -10.79 11.98 -15.36
CA LYS A 189 -11.22 12.21 -16.75
C LYS A 189 -11.96 13.53 -16.92
N LYS A 190 -12.86 13.89 -16.00
CA LYS A 190 -13.57 15.19 -16.02
C LYS A 190 -12.64 16.39 -15.86
N ARG A 191 -11.51 16.22 -15.14
CA ARG A 191 -10.46 17.24 -15.05
C ARG A 191 -9.60 17.38 -16.31
N GLY A 192 -9.84 16.55 -17.34
CA GLY A 192 -9.05 16.54 -18.58
C GLY A 192 -7.88 15.58 -18.58
N ILE A 193 -7.70 14.79 -17.53
CA ILE A 193 -6.60 13.81 -17.43
C ILE A 193 -6.81 12.69 -18.46
N ALA A 194 -5.75 12.30 -19.17
CA ALA A 194 -5.78 11.15 -20.06
C ALA A 194 -5.85 9.85 -19.23
N VAL A 195 -6.91 9.07 -19.36
CA VAL A 195 -7.05 7.80 -18.65
C VAL A 195 -7.18 6.67 -19.67
N THR A 196 -6.27 5.67 -19.55
CA THR A 196 -6.27 4.46 -20.38
C THR A 196 -6.26 3.23 -19.49
N VAL A 197 -7.11 2.26 -19.81
CA VAL A 197 -7.20 0.99 -19.07
C VAL A 197 -7.09 -0.16 -20.06
N LEU A 198 -6.16 -1.10 -19.78
CA LEU A 198 -6.05 -2.38 -20.49
C LEU A 198 -6.47 -3.50 -19.52
N LEU A 199 -7.38 -4.33 -19.97
CA LEU A 199 -7.93 -5.45 -19.19
C LEU A 199 -7.70 -6.78 -19.91
N GLU A 200 -7.49 -7.82 -19.12
CA GLU A 200 -7.44 -9.20 -19.59
C GLU A 200 -8.75 -9.60 -20.26
N ALA A 201 -8.65 -10.25 -21.43
CA ALA A 201 -9.74 -10.96 -22.11
C ALA A 201 -9.38 -12.44 -22.23
N SER A 202 -9.89 -13.27 -21.35
CA SER A 202 -9.54 -14.69 -21.33
C SER A 202 -10.52 -15.55 -22.16
N ASN A 203 -9.97 -16.45 -22.98
CA ASN A 203 -10.74 -17.52 -23.59
C ASN A 203 -10.94 -18.73 -22.66
N TYR A 204 -10.18 -18.77 -21.56
CA TYR A 204 -10.15 -19.91 -20.62
C TYR A 204 -10.97 -19.64 -19.36
N ASP A 205 -11.20 -18.36 -19.02
CA ASP A 205 -12.00 -17.94 -17.88
C ASP A 205 -13.08 -16.93 -18.32
N GLU A 206 -14.22 -17.51 -18.74
CA GLU A 206 -15.38 -16.72 -19.17
C GLU A 206 -15.92 -15.80 -18.07
N LYS A 207 -15.84 -16.24 -16.79
CA LYS A 207 -16.30 -15.44 -15.64
C LYS A 207 -15.44 -14.21 -15.46
N LEU A 208 -14.11 -14.35 -15.54
CA LEU A 208 -13.17 -13.23 -15.49
C LEU A 208 -13.45 -12.25 -16.62
N SER A 209 -13.56 -12.73 -17.86
CA SER A 209 -13.85 -11.91 -19.03
C SER A 209 -15.17 -11.13 -18.89
N LYS A 210 -16.23 -11.75 -18.38
CA LYS A 210 -17.52 -11.09 -18.11
C LYS A 210 -17.40 -9.98 -17.06
N GLU A 211 -16.64 -10.21 -15.98
CA GLU A 211 -16.42 -9.18 -14.94
C GLU A 211 -15.62 -8.00 -15.50
N ASN A 212 -14.54 -8.26 -16.26
CA ASN A 212 -13.75 -7.20 -16.90
C ASN A 212 -14.56 -6.42 -17.94
N GLN A 213 -15.39 -7.10 -18.78
CA GLN A 213 -16.28 -6.44 -19.72
C GLN A 213 -17.33 -5.55 -19.04
N LYS A 214 -17.89 -6.01 -17.92
CA LYS A 214 -18.83 -5.22 -17.11
C LYS A 214 -18.18 -3.95 -16.59
N THR A 215 -16.95 -4.05 -16.06
CA THR A 215 -16.19 -2.90 -15.58
C THR A 215 -15.79 -1.97 -16.74
N ALA A 216 -15.37 -2.52 -17.88
CA ALA A 216 -15.06 -1.73 -19.06
C ALA A 216 -16.23 -0.85 -19.51
N LYS A 217 -17.46 -1.41 -19.55
CA LYS A 217 -18.67 -0.65 -19.87
C LYS A 217 -18.93 0.51 -18.89
N LEU A 218 -18.61 0.32 -17.59
CA LEU A 218 -18.73 1.39 -16.59
C LEU A 218 -17.69 2.49 -16.84
N LEU A 219 -16.44 2.13 -17.10
CA LEU A 219 -15.37 3.09 -17.40
C LEU A 219 -15.66 3.88 -18.68
N GLN A 220 -16.10 3.19 -19.73
CA GLN A 220 -16.44 3.79 -21.03
C GLN A 220 -17.58 4.79 -20.94
N LYS A 221 -18.58 4.58 -20.05
CA LYS A 221 -19.65 5.58 -19.77
C LYS A 221 -19.10 6.91 -19.26
N HIS A 222 -17.91 6.91 -18.67
CA HIS A 222 -17.22 8.11 -18.21
C HIS A 222 -16.19 8.64 -19.24
N GLY A 223 -16.22 8.14 -20.49
CA GLY A 223 -15.30 8.56 -21.55
C GLY A 223 -13.85 8.06 -21.36
N ILE A 224 -13.66 7.04 -20.53
CA ILE A 224 -12.35 6.44 -20.31
C ILE A 224 -12.06 5.44 -21.44
N ASN A 225 -10.83 5.53 -22.02
CA ASN A 225 -10.39 4.59 -23.05
C ASN A 225 -10.07 3.24 -22.42
N VAL A 226 -10.82 2.20 -22.83
CA VAL A 226 -10.60 0.83 -22.37
C VAL A 226 -10.35 -0.07 -23.58
N ARG A 227 -9.27 -0.83 -23.53
CA ARG A 227 -8.95 -1.87 -24.48
C ARG A 227 -8.76 -3.21 -23.77
N PHE A 228 -8.91 -4.28 -24.49
CA PHE A 228 -8.62 -5.63 -24.03
C PHE A 228 -7.38 -6.16 -24.75
N ASP A 229 -6.70 -7.09 -24.13
CA ASP A 229 -5.60 -7.83 -24.74
C ASP A 229 -6.09 -8.95 -25.67
N ASN A 230 -5.13 -9.68 -26.24
CA ASN A 230 -5.43 -10.85 -27.06
C ASN A 230 -5.88 -12.02 -26.16
N PRO A 231 -7.10 -12.57 -26.35
CA PRO A 231 -7.65 -13.59 -25.48
C PRO A 231 -6.89 -14.94 -25.51
N ARG A 232 -5.87 -15.10 -26.36
CA ARG A 232 -5.00 -16.27 -26.42
C ARG A 232 -3.74 -16.15 -25.56
N THR A 233 -3.46 -14.97 -25.02
CA THR A 233 -2.28 -14.70 -24.22
C THR A 233 -2.69 -13.96 -22.95
N THR A 234 -2.51 -14.59 -21.79
CA THR A 234 -2.93 -14.02 -20.52
C THR A 234 -2.07 -12.83 -20.12
N THR A 235 -2.70 -11.68 -19.91
CA THR A 235 -2.09 -10.51 -19.30
C THR A 235 -2.28 -10.54 -17.78
N HIS A 236 -1.30 -11.13 -17.07
CA HIS A 236 -1.39 -11.27 -15.61
C HIS A 236 -0.76 -10.11 -14.83
N SER A 237 -0.36 -9.03 -15.51
CA SER A 237 0.22 -7.84 -14.90
C SER A 237 -0.80 -7.02 -14.10
N LYS A 238 -0.35 -6.40 -13.01
CA LYS A 238 -1.09 -5.41 -12.22
C LYS A 238 -0.19 -4.19 -12.12
N LEU A 239 -0.51 -3.22 -12.96
CA LEU A 239 0.32 -2.06 -13.21
C LEU A 239 -0.53 -0.80 -13.27
N VAL A 240 -0.12 0.24 -12.55
CA VAL A 240 -0.66 1.60 -12.72
C VAL A 240 0.50 2.57 -12.86
N ILE A 241 0.40 3.45 -13.85
CA ILE A 241 1.36 4.54 -14.04
C ILE A 241 0.59 5.85 -13.91
N VAL A 242 1.05 6.75 -13.05
CA VAL A 242 0.47 8.09 -12.86
C VAL A 242 1.50 9.13 -13.29
N ASP A 243 1.06 10.07 -14.11
CA ASP A 243 1.80 11.25 -14.57
C ASP A 243 3.15 10.95 -15.24
N ASN A 244 3.26 9.81 -15.93
CA ASN A 244 4.49 9.33 -16.57
C ASN A 244 5.69 9.22 -15.62
N ARG A 245 5.43 8.99 -14.34
CA ARG A 245 6.45 9.03 -13.28
C ARG A 245 6.23 7.99 -12.18
N PHE A 246 5.03 7.93 -11.63
CA PHE A 246 4.75 7.09 -10.47
C PHE A 246 4.23 5.73 -10.91
N CYS A 247 5.00 4.68 -10.65
CA CYS A 247 4.73 3.32 -11.09
C CYS A 247 4.29 2.45 -9.90
N PHE A 248 3.09 1.91 -9.96
CA PHE A 248 2.56 0.92 -9.02
C PHE A 248 2.62 -0.44 -9.69
N VAL A 249 3.43 -1.36 -9.17
CA VAL A 249 3.64 -2.70 -9.73
C VAL A 249 3.60 -3.74 -8.62
N GLY A 250 2.81 -4.79 -8.77
CA GLY A 250 2.75 -5.86 -7.76
C GLY A 250 1.64 -6.88 -7.96
N SER A 251 1.10 -7.37 -6.87
CA SER A 251 0.11 -8.45 -6.88
C SER A 251 -1.35 -7.97 -6.87
N HIS A 252 -1.63 -6.72 -6.50
CA HIS A 252 -2.98 -6.21 -6.28
C HIS A 252 -3.83 -6.19 -7.56
N ASN A 253 -4.80 -7.07 -7.64
CA ASN A 253 -5.92 -6.92 -8.58
C ASN A 253 -6.91 -5.86 -8.06
N PHE A 254 -7.73 -5.28 -8.94
CA PHE A 254 -8.80 -4.38 -8.52
C PHE A 254 -10.06 -5.17 -8.20
N THR A 255 -9.97 -5.99 -7.16
CA THR A 255 -11.10 -6.65 -6.50
C THR A 255 -11.22 -6.11 -5.08
N HIS A 256 -12.42 -6.20 -4.49
CA HIS A 256 -12.59 -5.72 -3.12
C HIS A 256 -11.73 -6.52 -2.14
N ALA A 257 -11.57 -7.83 -2.36
CA ALA A 257 -10.74 -8.68 -1.53
C ALA A 257 -9.26 -8.29 -1.61
N ALA A 258 -8.70 -8.13 -2.83
CA ALA A 258 -7.30 -7.75 -3.01
C ALA A 258 -6.99 -6.35 -2.43
N LEU A 259 -7.94 -5.42 -2.53
CA LEU A 259 -7.74 -4.05 -2.04
C LEU A 259 -8.04 -3.86 -0.55
N ALA A 260 -8.62 -4.86 0.15
CA ALA A 260 -9.12 -4.68 1.51
C ALA A 260 -8.73 -5.76 2.51
N TYR A 261 -8.53 -7.01 2.08
CA TYR A 261 -8.49 -8.17 2.99
C TYR A 261 -7.36 -9.17 2.70
N ASN A 262 -6.92 -9.28 1.43
CA ASN A 262 -5.86 -10.21 1.07
C ASN A 262 -4.50 -9.71 1.59
N ASN A 263 -3.58 -10.64 1.80
CA ASN A 263 -2.16 -10.32 1.90
C ASN A 263 -1.62 -10.10 0.49
N GLU A 264 -1.38 -8.88 0.14
CA GLU A 264 -0.90 -8.43 -1.17
C GLU A 264 0.32 -7.54 -0.99
N LEU A 265 1.21 -7.53 -1.98
CA LEU A 265 2.39 -6.69 -1.98
C LEU A 265 2.54 -5.98 -3.33
N SER A 266 2.74 -4.69 -3.29
CA SER A 266 3.10 -3.89 -4.46
C SER A 266 4.19 -2.88 -4.14
N LEU A 267 4.83 -2.38 -5.16
CA LEU A 267 5.81 -1.30 -5.06
C LEU A 267 5.25 -0.04 -5.70
N LEU A 268 5.48 1.09 -5.06
CA LEU A 268 5.41 2.40 -5.67
C LEU A 268 6.85 2.85 -5.98
N VAL A 269 7.13 3.10 -7.24
CA VAL A 269 8.45 3.56 -7.70
C VAL A 269 8.30 4.94 -8.34
N ASP A 270 9.05 5.91 -7.85
CA ASP A 270 9.13 7.24 -8.43
C ASP A 270 10.24 7.29 -9.49
N SER A 271 9.90 6.99 -10.74
CA SER A 271 10.85 6.92 -11.84
C SER A 271 10.20 7.18 -13.20
N THR A 272 10.61 8.24 -13.85
CA THR A 272 10.18 8.55 -15.24
C THR A 272 10.73 7.55 -16.26
N ALA A 273 11.94 7.05 -16.03
CA ALA A 273 12.56 6.04 -16.91
C ALA A 273 11.78 4.71 -16.85
N LEU A 274 11.46 4.24 -15.63
CA LEU A 274 10.64 3.05 -15.46
C LEU A 274 9.23 3.25 -16.06
N ALA A 275 8.62 4.40 -15.85
CA ALA A 275 7.30 4.72 -16.40
C ALA A 275 7.29 4.59 -17.94
N GLN A 276 8.31 5.10 -18.62
CA GLN A 276 8.46 4.97 -20.06
C GLN A 276 8.62 3.52 -20.53
N GLU A 277 9.38 2.70 -19.79
CA GLU A 277 9.53 1.28 -20.10
C GLU A 277 8.22 0.52 -19.93
N LEU A 278 7.52 0.77 -18.83
CA LEU A 278 6.23 0.15 -18.56
C LEU A 278 5.14 0.58 -19.55
N GLN A 279 5.17 1.83 -20.02
CA GLN A 279 4.27 2.29 -21.07
C GLN A 279 4.56 1.59 -22.41
N ARG A 280 5.84 1.41 -22.78
CA ARG A 280 6.21 0.61 -23.96
C ARG A 280 5.72 -0.83 -23.84
N TYR A 281 5.88 -1.45 -22.67
CA TYR A 281 5.33 -2.77 -22.39
C TYR A 281 3.80 -2.80 -22.59
N MET A 282 3.05 -1.86 -21.98
CA MET A 282 1.60 -1.77 -22.14
C MET A 282 1.16 -1.59 -23.61
N GLN A 283 1.90 -0.82 -24.39
CA GLN A 283 1.62 -0.60 -25.83
C GLN A 283 1.89 -1.85 -26.68
N ALA A 284 2.86 -2.67 -26.30
CA ALA A 284 3.22 -3.91 -26.97
C ALA A 284 2.21 -5.06 -26.74
N ILE A 285 1.40 -5.01 -25.69
CA ILE A 285 0.32 -5.97 -25.44
C ILE A 285 -0.75 -5.78 -26.52
N LYS A 286 -0.96 -6.84 -27.31
CA LYS A 286 -1.89 -6.87 -28.46
C LYS A 286 -3.24 -7.38 -28.04
#